data_53e263eecb33b19675e5da78f68ecd27
#
_entry.id   53e263eecb33b19675e5da78f68ecd27
#
_cell.length_a   1.000
_cell.length_b   1.000
_cell.length_c   1.000
_cell.angle_alpha   90.00
_cell.angle_beta   90.00
_cell.angle_gamma   90.00
#
_symmetry.space_group_name_H-M   'P 1'
#
loop_
_entity.id
_entity.type
_entity.pdbx_description
1 polymer ?
#
loop_
_entity_poly.entity_id
_entity_poly.type
_entity_poly.pdbx_seq_one_letter_code
_entity_poly.pdbx_strand_id
1 'polypeptide(L)'
;MKKMSREEIEAFLMSGTRTGKVSTVRKDGRPHLAPIWFVLDSSKDNNNSIIFTTGNESVKGKDMLRDPRVSLCVDDQTPPFSFVVIEGLAEINQEPDLDDLLKWTTKIAARDMGQDNAKAYGKRNAVIGEMLVKIRPTKIIAQKDMVG
;
A
#
# COMPACT_ATOMS: atom_id res chain seq x y z
N MET A 1 21.25 -13.53 4.26
CA MET A 1 20.14 -12.84 3.55
C MET A 1 20.34 -12.90 2.05
N LYS A 2 19.27 -13.07 1.32
CA LYS A 2 19.29 -13.13 -0.14
C LYS A 2 18.38 -12.04 -0.70
N LYS A 3 18.79 -11.43 -1.80
CA LYS A 3 17.94 -10.45 -2.50
C LYS A 3 16.79 -11.16 -3.20
N MET A 4 15.62 -10.51 -3.22
CA MET A 4 14.47 -10.99 -3.99
C MET A 4 14.55 -10.54 -5.43
N SER A 5 14.12 -11.40 -6.35
CA SER A 5 13.83 -11.00 -7.72
C SER A 5 12.56 -10.16 -7.78
N ARG A 6 12.30 -9.54 -8.94
CA ARG A 6 11.07 -8.77 -9.16
C ARG A 6 9.83 -9.64 -8.95
N GLU A 7 9.82 -10.85 -9.48
CA GLU A 7 8.72 -11.80 -9.35
C GLU A 7 8.51 -12.22 -7.90
N GLU A 8 9.59 -12.40 -7.16
CA GLU A 8 9.52 -12.72 -5.73
C GLU A 8 8.96 -11.55 -4.92
N ILE A 9 9.32 -10.31 -5.26
CA ILE A 9 8.77 -9.12 -4.61
C ILE A 9 7.26 -9.03 -4.83
N GLU A 10 6.81 -9.19 -6.08
CA GLU A 10 5.38 -9.15 -6.40
C GLU A 10 4.61 -10.23 -5.66
N ALA A 11 5.12 -11.46 -5.69
CA ALA A 11 4.50 -12.59 -5.00
C ALA A 11 4.44 -12.36 -3.48
N PHE A 12 5.53 -11.86 -2.91
CA PHE A 12 5.59 -11.57 -1.47
C PHE A 12 4.56 -10.52 -1.05
N LEU A 13 4.50 -9.41 -1.77
CA LEU A 13 3.60 -8.31 -1.45
C LEU A 13 2.13 -8.71 -1.55
N MET A 14 1.78 -9.59 -2.49
CA MET A 14 0.39 -10.02 -2.70
C MET A 14 0.02 -11.28 -1.93
N SER A 15 0.98 -11.93 -1.28
CA SER A 15 0.74 -13.16 -0.52
C SER A 15 0.13 -12.86 0.84
N GLY A 16 -0.92 -13.60 1.20
CA GLY A 16 -1.57 -13.48 2.52
C GLY A 16 -2.20 -12.11 2.74
N THR A 17 -2.21 -11.70 3.99
CA THR A 17 -2.88 -10.48 4.44
C THR A 17 -1.94 -9.55 5.20
N ARG A 18 -0.64 -9.57 4.87
CA ARG A 18 0.33 -8.71 5.55
C ARG A 18 -0.01 -7.25 5.33
N THR A 19 -0.07 -6.48 6.41
CA THR A 19 -0.28 -5.04 6.31
C THR A 19 0.99 -4.36 5.83
N GLY A 20 0.82 -3.25 5.13
CA GLY A 20 1.92 -2.32 4.89
C GLY A 20 2.00 -1.33 6.04
N LYS A 21 3.21 -1.00 6.48
CA LYS A 21 3.45 0.07 7.44
C LYS A 21 3.99 1.23 6.65
N VAL A 22 3.15 2.26 6.47
CA VAL A 22 3.51 3.43 5.67
C VAL A 22 3.95 4.58 6.58
N SER A 23 5.10 5.16 6.24
CA SER A 23 5.63 6.34 6.91
C SER A 23 5.42 7.56 6.03
N THR A 24 4.89 8.62 6.63
CA THR A 24 4.67 9.92 5.99
C THR A 24 5.38 11.01 6.77
N VAL A 25 5.49 12.20 6.19
CA VAL A 25 6.20 13.34 6.80
C VAL A 25 5.19 14.33 7.33
N ARG A 26 5.18 14.53 8.66
CA ARG A 26 4.31 15.51 9.31
C ARG A 26 4.72 16.93 8.94
N LYS A 27 3.82 17.88 9.20
CA LYS A 27 4.04 19.30 8.92
C LYS A 27 5.32 19.82 9.57
N ASP A 28 5.66 19.34 10.76
CA ASP A 28 6.86 19.75 11.48
C ASP A 28 8.12 18.91 11.13
N GLY A 29 8.01 18.04 10.14
CA GLY A 29 9.10 17.21 9.67
C GLY A 29 9.25 15.87 10.39
N ARG A 30 8.51 15.62 11.47
CA ARG A 30 8.57 14.33 12.16
C ARG A 30 7.92 13.24 11.33
N PRO A 31 8.41 12.00 11.40
CA PRO A 31 7.75 10.88 10.71
C PRO A 31 6.44 10.49 11.41
N HIS A 32 5.47 10.09 10.61
CA HIS A 32 4.24 9.45 11.06
C HIS A 32 4.19 8.05 10.49
N LEU A 33 3.67 7.09 11.24
CA LEU A 33 3.60 5.70 10.82
C LEU A 33 2.19 5.16 11.03
N ALA A 34 1.66 4.45 10.03
CA ALA A 34 0.34 3.84 10.12
C ALA A 34 0.28 2.54 9.31
N PRO A 35 -0.48 1.54 9.78
CA PRO A 35 -0.74 0.34 8.97
C PRO A 35 -1.75 0.64 7.87
N ILE A 36 -1.60 -0.01 6.74
CA ILE A 36 -2.53 0.07 5.62
C ILE A 36 -2.82 -1.31 5.05
N TRP A 37 -4.00 -1.45 4.47
CA TRP A 37 -4.32 -2.51 3.53
C TRP A 37 -4.03 -1.98 2.13
N PHE A 38 -3.52 -2.81 1.27
CA PHE A 38 -3.09 -2.38 -0.06
C PHE A 38 -3.19 -3.52 -1.09
N VAL A 39 -3.11 -3.15 -2.35
CA VAL A 39 -2.87 -4.08 -3.46
C VAL A 39 -1.83 -3.46 -4.38
N LEU A 40 -1.28 -4.27 -5.28
CA LEU A 40 -0.43 -3.78 -6.35
C LEU A 40 -1.27 -3.44 -7.58
N ASP A 41 -0.92 -2.37 -8.26
CA ASP A 41 -1.35 -2.12 -9.63
C ASP A 41 -0.29 -2.69 -10.56
N SER A 42 -0.53 -3.90 -11.06
CA SER A 42 0.41 -4.63 -11.90
C SER A 42 0.28 -4.32 -13.39
N SER A 43 -0.54 -3.33 -13.76
CA SER A 43 -0.64 -2.90 -15.15
C SER A 43 0.71 -2.36 -15.63
N LYS A 44 0.98 -2.52 -16.95
CA LYS A 44 2.27 -2.12 -17.54
C LYS A 44 2.65 -0.68 -17.25
N ASP A 45 1.66 0.21 -17.25
CA ASP A 45 1.89 1.65 -17.11
C ASP A 45 2.16 2.08 -15.67
N ASN A 46 1.84 1.23 -14.69
CA ASN A 46 1.90 1.60 -13.27
C ASN A 46 3.02 0.90 -12.50
N ASN A 47 3.81 0.05 -13.15
CA ASN A 47 5.08 -0.51 -12.66
C ASN A 47 5.00 -1.04 -11.20
N ASN A 48 3.94 -1.82 -10.90
CA ASN A 48 3.70 -2.38 -9.57
C ASN A 48 3.62 -1.34 -8.46
N SER A 49 2.93 -0.24 -8.74
CA SER A 49 2.64 0.76 -7.73
C SER A 49 1.75 0.18 -6.63
N ILE A 50 1.94 0.67 -5.42
CA ILE A 50 1.10 0.30 -4.27
C ILE A 50 -0.15 1.15 -4.30
N ILE A 51 -1.31 0.51 -4.23
CA ILE A 51 -2.60 1.20 -4.20
C ILE A 51 -3.26 0.99 -2.84
N PHE A 52 -3.68 2.08 -2.22
CA PHE A 52 -4.51 2.03 -1.02
C PHE A 52 -5.43 3.24 -1.00
N THR A 53 -6.35 3.27 -0.03
CA THR A 53 -7.25 4.39 0.15
C THR A 53 -7.14 4.92 1.57
N THR A 54 -7.43 6.20 1.75
CA THR A 54 -7.45 6.83 3.07
C THR A 54 -8.39 8.03 3.04
N GLY A 55 -9.01 8.32 4.20
CA GLY A 55 -9.86 9.50 4.31
C GLY A 55 -9.07 10.80 4.18
N ASN A 56 -9.73 11.82 3.62
CA ASN A 56 -9.10 13.15 3.42
C ASN A 56 -8.78 13.87 4.74
N GLU A 57 -9.34 13.41 5.86
CA GLU A 57 -9.06 13.95 7.19
C GLU A 57 -8.03 13.13 7.97
N SER A 58 -7.54 12.01 7.43
CA SER A 58 -6.52 11.21 8.09
C SER A 58 -5.19 11.95 8.16
N VAL A 59 -4.39 11.65 9.19
CA VAL A 59 -3.06 12.26 9.33
C VAL A 59 -2.18 11.91 8.14
N LYS A 60 -2.13 10.63 7.74
CA LYS A 60 -1.33 10.22 6.59
C LYS A 60 -1.80 10.85 5.29
N GLY A 61 -3.11 11.02 5.12
CA GLY A 61 -3.67 11.67 3.93
C GLY A 61 -3.24 13.13 3.83
N LYS A 62 -3.38 13.88 4.91
CA LYS A 62 -2.94 15.29 4.98
C LYS A 62 -1.44 15.42 4.79
N ASP A 63 -0.67 14.52 5.40
CA ASP A 63 0.79 14.52 5.26
C ASP A 63 1.20 14.34 3.78
N MET A 64 0.64 13.34 3.10
CA MET A 64 0.99 13.03 1.72
C MET A 64 0.58 14.12 0.73
N LEU A 65 -0.52 14.84 1.01
CA LEU A 65 -0.93 15.98 0.20
C LEU A 65 0.07 17.12 0.28
N ARG A 66 0.71 17.28 1.44
CA ARG A 66 1.70 18.34 1.69
C ARG A 66 3.09 17.91 1.23
N ASP A 67 3.47 16.66 1.49
CA ASP A 67 4.79 16.11 1.16
C ASP A 67 4.60 14.69 0.65
N PRO A 68 4.85 14.44 -0.65
CA PRO A 68 4.56 13.14 -1.25
C PRO A 68 5.57 12.05 -0.93
N ARG A 69 6.66 12.35 -0.22
CA ARG A 69 7.68 11.35 0.14
C ARG A 69 7.13 10.37 1.16
N VAL A 70 7.22 9.08 0.84
CA VAL A 70 6.73 8.01 1.71
C VAL A 70 7.71 6.84 1.73
N SER A 71 7.64 6.05 2.78
CA SER A 71 8.27 4.73 2.86
C SER A 71 7.24 3.72 3.30
N LEU A 72 7.34 2.51 2.79
CA LEU A 72 6.45 1.40 3.14
C LEU A 72 7.27 0.17 3.49
N CYS A 73 6.92 -0.49 4.57
CA CYS A 73 7.53 -1.77 4.95
C CYS A 73 6.46 -2.86 5.04
N VAL A 74 6.74 -3.99 4.38
CA VAL A 74 5.95 -5.22 4.51
C VAL A 74 6.92 -6.31 4.92
N ASP A 75 6.64 -6.99 6.03
CA ASP A 75 7.54 -8.01 6.55
C ASP A 75 6.79 -9.29 6.93
N ASP A 76 7.51 -10.40 6.91
CA ASP A 76 7.02 -11.70 7.35
C ASP A 76 7.66 -12.03 8.69
N GLN A 77 6.83 -12.25 9.70
CA GLN A 77 7.28 -12.61 11.04
C GLN A 77 7.54 -14.12 11.21
N THR A 78 7.34 -14.88 10.14
CA THR A 78 7.58 -16.32 10.13
C THR A 78 9.00 -16.63 9.65
N PRO A 79 9.79 -17.45 10.37
CA PRO A 79 11.11 -17.84 9.88
C PRO A 79 11.02 -18.53 8.50
N PRO A 80 11.97 -18.28 7.59
CA PRO A 80 13.25 -17.60 7.78
C PRO A 80 13.24 -16.08 7.68
N PHE A 81 12.11 -15.46 7.79
CA PHE A 81 11.85 -14.01 7.74
C PHE A 81 12.24 -13.39 6.39
N SER A 82 11.39 -12.50 5.94
CA SER A 82 11.59 -11.75 4.69
C SER A 82 10.97 -10.37 4.84
N PHE A 83 11.43 -9.41 4.07
CA PHE A 83 10.83 -8.10 4.08
C PHE A 83 11.00 -7.38 2.75
N VAL A 84 10.09 -6.44 2.49
CA VAL A 84 10.19 -5.50 1.37
C VAL A 84 10.00 -4.10 1.94
N VAL A 85 10.95 -3.21 1.66
CA VAL A 85 10.85 -1.78 1.95
C VAL A 85 10.80 -1.03 0.62
N ILE A 86 9.81 -0.17 0.49
CA ILE A 86 9.61 0.66 -0.70
C ILE A 86 9.73 2.11 -0.28
N GLU A 87 10.69 2.84 -0.86
CA GLU A 87 10.70 4.29 -0.82
C GLU A 87 10.03 4.79 -2.09
N GLY A 88 9.16 5.76 -1.98
CA GLY A 88 8.42 6.22 -3.14
C GLY A 88 7.77 7.58 -2.97
N LEU A 89 7.01 7.95 -3.99
CA LEU A 89 6.24 9.17 -4.02
C LEU A 89 4.76 8.84 -4.12
N ALA A 90 3.95 9.48 -3.27
CA ALA A 90 2.51 9.31 -3.28
C ALA A 90 1.88 10.21 -4.34
N GLU A 91 1.09 9.61 -5.22
CA GLU A 91 0.20 10.32 -6.14
C GLU A 91 -1.20 10.15 -5.62
N ILE A 92 -1.91 11.26 -5.37
CA ILE A 92 -3.21 11.21 -4.71
C ILE A 92 -4.28 11.77 -5.62
N ASN A 93 -5.32 10.96 -5.83
CA ASN A 93 -6.57 11.43 -6.39
C ASN A 93 -7.51 11.74 -5.22
N GLN A 94 -7.75 13.01 -4.96
CA GLN A 94 -8.55 13.47 -3.83
C GLN A 94 -10.05 13.23 -4.02
N GLU A 95 -10.51 13.23 -5.26
CA GLU A 95 -11.92 13.05 -5.62
C GLU A 95 -12.02 12.00 -6.73
N PRO A 96 -11.72 10.71 -6.40
CA PRO A 96 -11.79 9.68 -7.42
C PRO A 96 -13.23 9.46 -7.86
N ASP A 97 -13.39 9.07 -9.14
CA ASP A 97 -14.65 8.55 -9.63
C ASP A 97 -15.08 7.37 -8.73
N LEU A 98 -16.35 7.36 -8.29
CA LEU A 98 -16.81 6.35 -7.33
C LEU A 98 -16.73 4.92 -7.89
N ASP A 99 -16.92 4.73 -9.19
CA ASP A 99 -16.76 3.40 -9.80
C ASP A 99 -15.32 2.93 -9.76
N ASP A 100 -14.39 3.85 -10.00
CA ASP A 100 -12.96 3.57 -9.95
C ASP A 100 -12.51 3.28 -8.51
N LEU A 101 -12.97 4.09 -7.57
CA LEU A 101 -12.70 3.88 -6.15
C LEU A 101 -13.26 2.53 -5.68
N LEU A 102 -14.49 2.18 -6.07
CA LEU A 102 -15.13 0.91 -5.73
C LEU A 102 -14.33 -0.28 -6.28
N LYS A 103 -13.82 -0.17 -7.49
CA LYS A 103 -12.95 -1.19 -8.09
C LYS A 103 -11.74 -1.50 -7.19
N TRP A 104 -11.05 -0.46 -6.74
CA TRP A 104 -9.87 -0.62 -5.91
C TRP A 104 -10.18 -1.06 -4.48
N THR A 105 -11.18 -0.47 -3.85
CA THR A 105 -11.58 -0.88 -2.50
C THR A 105 -12.06 -2.34 -2.47
N THR A 106 -12.71 -2.81 -3.54
CA THR A 106 -13.12 -4.21 -3.67
C THR A 106 -11.92 -5.14 -3.80
N LYS A 107 -10.92 -4.77 -4.60
CA LYS A 107 -9.68 -5.55 -4.73
C LYS A 107 -8.91 -5.64 -3.42
N ILE A 108 -8.82 -4.52 -2.69
CA ILE A 108 -8.17 -4.47 -1.39
C ILE A 108 -8.92 -5.37 -0.39
N ALA A 109 -10.24 -5.28 -0.36
CA ALA A 109 -11.06 -6.12 0.51
C ALA A 109 -10.94 -7.61 0.17
N ALA A 110 -10.85 -7.95 -1.11
CA ALA A 110 -10.66 -9.33 -1.54
C ALA A 110 -9.34 -9.92 -0.99
N ARG A 111 -8.28 -9.13 -1.01
CA ARG A 111 -6.98 -9.54 -0.47
C ARG A 111 -7.00 -9.71 1.05
N ASP A 112 -7.59 -8.76 1.76
CA ASP A 112 -7.47 -8.67 3.21
C ASP A 112 -8.63 -9.31 3.98
N MET A 113 -9.82 -9.39 3.38
CA MET A 113 -11.04 -9.92 4.01
C MET A 113 -11.59 -11.17 3.32
N GLY A 114 -10.98 -11.59 2.20
CA GLY A 114 -11.44 -12.72 1.40
C GLY A 114 -12.50 -12.35 0.37
N GLN A 115 -12.64 -13.20 -0.65
CA GLN A 115 -13.55 -12.96 -1.78
C GLN A 115 -15.02 -12.85 -1.36
N ASP A 116 -15.43 -13.62 -0.35
CA ASP A 116 -16.82 -13.62 0.13
C ASP A 116 -17.23 -12.28 0.73
N ASN A 117 -16.27 -11.52 1.26
CA ASN A 117 -16.49 -10.23 1.92
C ASN A 117 -16.14 -9.03 1.03
N ALA A 118 -15.53 -9.28 -0.12
CA ALA A 118 -14.94 -8.22 -0.94
C ALA A 118 -15.96 -7.16 -1.35
N LYS A 119 -17.13 -7.59 -1.82
CA LYS A 119 -18.18 -6.68 -2.31
C LYS A 119 -18.70 -5.78 -1.20
N ALA A 120 -18.99 -6.34 -0.03
CA ALA A 120 -19.55 -5.58 1.10
C ALA A 120 -18.53 -4.56 1.64
N TYR A 121 -17.31 -4.98 1.87
CA TYR A 121 -16.26 -4.08 2.38
C TYR A 121 -15.79 -3.07 1.32
N GLY A 122 -15.80 -3.46 0.05
CA GLY A 122 -15.53 -2.54 -1.04
C GLY A 122 -16.52 -1.38 -1.06
N LYS A 123 -17.81 -1.67 -0.96
CA LYS A 123 -18.89 -0.65 -0.89
C LYS A 123 -18.76 0.21 0.37
N ARG A 124 -18.46 -0.41 1.51
CA ARG A 124 -18.31 0.29 2.79
C ARG A 124 -17.25 1.37 2.70
N ASN A 125 -16.16 1.10 1.99
CA ASN A 125 -15.00 1.97 1.93
C ASN A 125 -14.99 2.92 0.74
N ALA A 126 -15.82 2.69 -0.28
CA ALA A 126 -15.94 3.55 -1.46
C ALA A 126 -16.96 4.67 -1.21
N VAL A 127 -16.55 5.66 -0.43
CA VAL A 127 -17.42 6.76 0.02
C VAL A 127 -16.79 8.11 -0.28
N ILE A 128 -17.62 9.16 -0.29
CA ILE A 128 -17.15 10.54 -0.44
C ILE A 128 -16.20 10.87 0.71
N GLY A 129 -15.09 11.53 0.37
CA GLY A 129 -14.05 11.86 1.35
C GLY A 129 -12.91 10.84 1.38
N GLU A 130 -13.10 9.68 0.78
CA GLU A 130 -12.04 8.69 0.64
C GLU A 130 -11.18 9.03 -0.59
N MET A 131 -9.87 9.10 -0.39
CA MET A 131 -8.91 9.41 -1.44
C MET A 131 -8.24 8.14 -1.95
N LEU A 132 -7.94 8.10 -3.23
CA LEU A 132 -7.20 7.00 -3.85
C LEU A 132 -5.72 7.38 -3.92
N VAL A 133 -4.87 6.54 -3.33
CA VAL A 133 -3.43 6.79 -3.23
C VAL A 133 -2.67 5.75 -4.03
N LYS A 134 -1.74 6.22 -4.84
CA LYS A 134 -0.78 5.37 -5.56
C LYS A 134 0.62 5.74 -5.10
N ILE A 135 1.34 4.79 -4.51
CA ILE A 135 2.76 4.97 -4.21
C ILE A 135 3.56 4.46 -5.40
N ARG A 136 4.28 5.37 -6.03
CA ARG A 136 5.18 5.04 -7.13
C ARG A 136 6.56 4.75 -6.54
N PRO A 137 7.07 3.51 -6.64
CA PRO A 137 8.37 3.17 -6.08
C PRO A 137 9.51 3.93 -6.75
N THR A 138 10.43 4.46 -5.95
CA THR A 138 11.69 5.04 -6.41
C THR A 138 12.88 4.19 -6.01
N LYS A 139 12.76 3.41 -4.93
CA LYS A 139 13.77 2.48 -4.46
C LYS A 139 13.10 1.31 -3.75
N ILE A 140 13.54 0.10 -4.02
CA ILE A 140 13.04 -1.10 -3.34
C ILE A 140 14.21 -1.85 -2.72
N ILE A 141 14.08 -2.18 -1.43
CA ILE A 141 14.99 -3.05 -0.69
C ILE A 141 14.19 -4.29 -0.32
N ALA A 142 14.57 -5.45 -0.83
CA ALA A 142 13.81 -6.69 -0.62
C ALA A 142 14.77 -7.83 -0.33
N GLN A 143 14.60 -8.45 0.82
CA GLN A 143 15.48 -9.52 1.32
C GLN A 143 14.65 -10.70 1.78
N LYS A 144 15.13 -11.90 1.48
CA LYS A 144 14.54 -13.15 1.96
C LYS A 144 15.60 -13.97 2.71
N ASP A 145 15.15 -14.98 3.43
CA ASP A 145 16.03 -15.89 4.19
C ASP A 145 16.97 -15.13 5.13
N MET A 146 16.39 -14.25 5.97
CA MET A 146 17.17 -13.33 6.81
C MET A 146 18.04 -14.06 7.84
N VAL A 147 17.70 -15.29 8.20
CA VAL A 147 18.41 -16.11 9.19
C VAL A 147 19.06 -17.34 8.56
N GLY A 148 19.00 -17.46 7.26
CA GLY A 148 19.55 -18.60 6.53
C GLY A 148 20.95 -18.39 5.98
#